data_c4ecf70588a0206319378046ac93fac2
#
_entry.id   c4ecf70588a0206319378046ac93fac2
#
_cell.length_a   1.000
_cell.length_b   1.000
_cell.length_c   1.000
_cell.angle_alpha   90.00
_cell.angle_beta   90.00
_cell.angle_gamma   90.00
#
_symmetry.space_group_name_H-M   'P 1'
#
loop_
_entity.id
_entity.type
_entity.pdbx_description
1 polymer ?
#
loop_
_entity_poly.entity_id
_entity_poly.type
_entity_poly.pdbx_seq_one_letter_code
_entity_poly.pdbx_strand_id
1 'polypeptide(L)'
;VSAGRIALSETYEEGLNFLQSNLLNKTVNAIGVKKALENFLKQNTEQTFDIINGVKEVKQISTLDPATVKFVNSQLSGALELPNMSAKTLLAIDKKITQQMKQFGDRNSPSYNTTADRELGELQDLLKNSLLNTLKQADPKASAQYRALKTDYKIARNTLFPKINDTVIKK
;
A
#
# COMPACT_ATOMS: atom_id res chain seq x y z
N VAL A 1 0.03 -20.40 9.35
CA VAL A 1 0.51 -19.01 9.32
C VAL A 1 -0.22 -18.22 8.25
N SER A 2 -0.27 -18.73 7.01
CA SER A 2 -1.00 -18.04 5.93
C SER A 2 -2.49 -17.88 6.24
N ALA A 3 -3.14 -18.90 6.82
CA ALA A 3 -4.54 -18.86 7.16
C ALA A 3 -4.87 -17.76 8.20
N GLY A 4 -4.04 -17.63 9.24
CA GLY A 4 -4.23 -16.58 10.24
C GLY A 4 -4.01 -15.18 9.68
N ARG A 5 -3.07 -15.04 8.76
CA ARG A 5 -2.81 -13.78 8.08
C ARG A 5 -3.95 -13.38 7.15
N ILE A 6 -4.53 -14.36 6.44
CA ILE A 6 -5.71 -14.14 5.59
C ILE A 6 -6.87 -13.66 6.44
N ALA A 7 -7.13 -14.33 7.57
CA ALA A 7 -8.19 -13.93 8.49
C ALA A 7 -8.00 -12.51 9.02
N LEU A 8 -6.77 -12.13 9.37
CA LEU A 8 -6.46 -10.78 9.82
C LEU A 8 -6.71 -9.74 8.72
N SER A 9 -6.30 -10.04 7.49
CA SER A 9 -6.55 -9.17 6.34
C SER A 9 -8.03 -9.01 6.06
N GLU A 10 -8.81 -10.09 6.16
CA GLU A 10 -10.26 -10.06 5.98
C GLU A 10 -10.94 -9.21 7.05
N THR A 11 -10.50 -9.32 8.30
CA THR A 11 -11.03 -8.50 9.40
C THR A 11 -10.75 -7.01 9.13
N TYR A 12 -9.55 -6.69 8.66
CA TYR A 12 -9.19 -5.32 8.29
C TYR A 12 -10.06 -4.82 7.14
N GLU A 13 -10.26 -5.64 6.10
CA GLU A 13 -11.12 -5.30 4.97
C GLU A 13 -12.57 -5.06 5.38
N GLU A 14 -13.09 -5.86 6.32
CA GLU A 14 -14.44 -5.65 6.88
C GLU A 14 -14.53 -4.30 7.57
N GLY A 15 -13.50 -3.92 8.32
CA GLY A 15 -13.42 -2.59 8.93
C GLY A 15 -13.41 -1.47 7.91
N LEU A 16 -12.66 -1.63 6.81
CA LEU A 16 -12.67 -0.67 5.71
C LEU A 16 -14.04 -0.58 5.04
N ASN A 17 -14.70 -1.71 4.82
CA ASN A 17 -16.04 -1.76 4.23
C ASN A 17 -17.05 -1.02 5.12
N PHE A 18 -16.95 -1.21 6.43
CA PHE A 18 -17.80 -0.52 7.38
C PHE A 18 -17.59 1.00 7.31
N LEU A 19 -16.35 1.46 7.30
CA LEU A 19 -16.03 2.87 7.15
C LEU A 19 -16.56 3.43 5.82
N GLN A 20 -16.39 2.69 4.72
CA GLN A 20 -16.89 3.10 3.42
C GLN A 20 -18.41 3.25 3.42
N SER A 21 -19.12 2.35 4.09
CA SER A 21 -20.58 2.39 4.15
C SER A 21 -21.11 3.62 4.90
N ASN A 22 -20.31 4.17 5.81
CA ASN A 22 -20.67 5.35 6.58
C ASN A 22 -20.24 6.68 5.93
N LEU A 23 -19.44 6.59 4.87
CA LEU A 23 -19.04 7.77 4.11
C LEU A 23 -20.12 8.10 3.09
N LEU A 24 -20.70 9.28 3.22
CA LEU A 24 -21.64 9.80 2.25
C LEU A 24 -20.88 10.22 0.99
N ASN A 25 -21.61 10.73 -0.02
CA ASN A 25 -21.02 11.16 -1.30
C ASN A 25 -20.15 12.42 -1.14
N LYS A 26 -19.19 12.38 -0.24
CA LYS A 26 -18.25 13.47 -0.02
C LYS A 26 -17.02 13.27 -0.88
N THR A 27 -16.54 14.36 -1.47
CA THR A 27 -15.32 14.35 -2.28
C THR A 27 -14.14 14.85 -1.49
N VAL A 28 -12.97 14.36 -1.84
CA VAL A 28 -11.70 14.75 -1.24
C VAL A 28 -10.69 15.04 -2.34
N ASN A 29 -9.66 15.79 -2.01
CA ASN A 29 -8.52 16.01 -2.90
C ASN A 29 -7.35 15.16 -2.38
N ALA A 30 -7.03 14.09 -3.10
CA ALA A 30 -6.01 13.11 -2.73
C ALA A 30 -4.63 13.42 -3.32
N ILE A 31 -4.34 14.69 -3.61
CA ILE A 31 -3.05 15.08 -4.19
C ILE A 31 -1.88 14.66 -3.28
N GLY A 32 -2.06 14.69 -1.96
CA GLY A 32 -1.05 14.24 -1.01
C GLY A 32 -0.77 12.74 -1.13
N VAL A 33 -1.80 11.94 -1.36
CA VAL A 33 -1.66 10.48 -1.57
C VAL A 33 -0.95 10.21 -2.89
N LYS A 34 -1.32 10.94 -3.95
CA LYS A 34 -0.66 10.84 -5.26
C LYS A 34 0.83 11.15 -5.14
N LYS A 35 1.19 12.23 -4.46
CA LYS A 35 2.59 12.60 -4.26
C LYS A 35 3.35 11.57 -3.44
N ALA A 36 2.72 10.99 -2.41
CA ALA A 36 3.34 9.94 -1.61
C ALA A 36 3.61 8.69 -2.44
N LEU A 37 2.69 8.30 -3.32
CA LEU A 37 2.90 7.19 -4.24
C LEU A 37 4.05 7.47 -5.21
N GLU A 38 4.09 8.66 -5.79
CA GLU A 38 5.17 9.07 -6.69
C GLU A 38 6.52 9.05 -5.98
N ASN A 39 6.58 9.52 -4.75
CA ASN A 39 7.79 9.47 -3.93
C ASN A 39 8.24 8.04 -3.65
N PHE A 40 7.29 7.14 -3.37
CA PHE A 40 7.61 5.72 -3.17
C PHE A 40 8.27 5.13 -4.41
N LEU A 41 7.72 5.38 -5.58
CA LEU A 41 8.28 4.91 -6.84
C LEU A 41 9.65 5.51 -7.10
N LYS A 42 9.80 6.80 -6.84
CA LYS A 42 11.05 7.53 -7.06
C LYS A 42 12.17 7.04 -6.14
N GLN A 43 11.86 6.79 -4.86
CA GLN A 43 12.82 6.29 -3.88
C GLN A 43 13.32 4.89 -4.21
N ASN A 44 12.56 4.14 -4.99
CA ASN A 44 12.86 2.77 -5.37
C ASN A 44 13.28 2.67 -6.84
N THR A 45 14.02 3.66 -7.31
CA THR A 45 14.64 3.63 -8.64
C THR A 45 16.13 3.86 -8.52
N GLU A 46 16.88 3.25 -9.44
CA GLU A 46 18.32 3.45 -9.57
C GLU A 46 18.62 3.98 -10.96
N GLN A 47 19.69 4.77 -11.06
CA GLN A 47 20.23 5.19 -12.33
C GLN A 47 21.26 4.19 -12.79
N THR A 48 21.14 3.75 -14.05
CA THR A 48 22.13 2.94 -14.72
C THR A 48 22.66 3.69 -15.92
N PHE A 49 23.87 3.33 -16.36
CA PHE A 49 24.54 4.00 -17.47
C PHE A 49 24.90 2.97 -18.52
N ASP A 50 24.56 3.24 -19.75
CA ASP A 50 25.04 2.50 -20.91
C ASP A 50 25.83 3.44 -21.80
N ILE A 51 26.90 2.92 -22.44
CA ILE A 51 27.63 3.66 -23.46
C ILE A 51 27.29 3.04 -24.79
N ILE A 52 26.55 3.78 -25.60
CA ILE A 52 26.13 3.37 -26.95
C ILE A 52 26.73 4.34 -27.93
N ASN A 53 27.58 3.83 -28.83
CA ASN A 53 28.26 4.65 -29.85
C ASN A 53 29.05 5.82 -29.26
N GLY A 54 29.70 5.59 -28.09
CA GLY A 54 30.46 6.61 -27.40
C GLY A 54 29.65 7.64 -26.63
N VAL A 55 28.33 7.50 -26.64
CA VAL A 55 27.41 8.40 -25.92
C VAL A 55 26.91 7.72 -24.65
N LYS A 56 27.02 8.43 -23.54
CA LYS A 56 26.52 7.94 -22.23
C LYS A 56 25.01 8.12 -22.19
N GLU A 57 24.28 7.00 -22.03
CA GLU A 57 22.85 7.01 -21.80
C GLU A 57 22.56 6.70 -20.33
N VAL A 58 21.68 7.49 -19.73
CA VAL A 58 21.23 7.31 -18.35
C VAL A 58 19.84 6.69 -18.38
N LYS A 59 19.65 5.58 -17.67
CA LYS A 59 18.35 4.92 -17.53
C LYS A 59 17.94 4.88 -16.08
N GLN A 60 16.64 5.05 -15.84
CA GLN A 60 16.02 4.87 -14.53
C GLN A 60 15.43 3.47 -14.48
N ILE A 61 15.87 2.67 -13.51
CA ILE A 61 15.39 1.29 -13.33
C ILE A 61 14.78 1.17 -11.94
N SER A 62 13.58 0.60 -11.87
CA SER A 62 12.94 0.31 -10.60
C SER A 62 13.72 -0.79 -9.86
N THR A 63 13.91 -0.60 -8.55
CA THR A 63 14.49 -1.61 -7.66
C THR A 63 13.42 -2.49 -7.03
N LEU A 64 12.13 -2.18 -7.27
CA LEU A 64 11.01 -2.97 -6.77
C LEU A 64 10.86 -4.26 -7.58
N ASP A 65 10.26 -5.26 -6.94
CA ASP A 65 9.86 -6.48 -7.63
C ASP A 65 8.93 -6.14 -8.79
N PRO A 66 9.10 -6.77 -9.97
CA PRO A 66 8.22 -6.49 -11.12
C PRO A 66 6.73 -6.65 -10.82
N ALA A 67 6.35 -7.58 -9.93
CA ALA A 67 4.95 -7.75 -9.52
C ALA A 67 4.43 -6.54 -8.76
N THR A 68 5.26 -5.92 -7.92
CA THR A 68 4.91 -4.68 -7.22
C THR A 68 4.72 -3.53 -8.21
N VAL A 69 5.65 -3.36 -9.14
CA VAL A 69 5.57 -2.31 -10.17
C VAL A 69 4.29 -2.47 -10.99
N LYS A 70 4.01 -3.68 -11.44
CA LYS A 70 2.80 -3.98 -12.21
C LYS A 70 1.54 -3.63 -11.44
N PHE A 71 1.47 -4.01 -10.18
CA PHE A 71 0.31 -3.70 -9.33
C PHE A 71 0.13 -2.19 -9.17
N VAL A 72 1.21 -1.48 -8.82
CA VAL A 72 1.14 -0.03 -8.62
C VAL A 72 0.69 0.68 -9.90
N ASN A 73 1.27 0.33 -11.03
CA ASN A 73 0.95 0.98 -12.30
C ASN A 73 -0.47 0.65 -12.78
N SER A 74 -0.93 -0.58 -12.59
CA SER A 74 -2.24 -1.00 -13.08
C SER A 74 -3.39 -0.66 -12.14
N GLN A 75 -3.17 -0.63 -10.82
CA GLN A 75 -4.24 -0.52 -9.85
C GLN A 75 -4.24 0.79 -9.07
N LEU A 76 -3.09 1.40 -8.84
CA LEU A 76 -2.99 2.58 -8.00
C LEU A 76 -2.78 3.87 -8.79
N SER A 77 -1.86 3.88 -9.74
CA SER A 77 -1.55 5.09 -10.51
C SER A 77 -2.76 5.61 -11.28
N GLY A 78 -3.52 4.71 -11.89
CA GLY A 78 -4.74 5.09 -12.59
C GLY A 78 -5.80 5.69 -11.67
N ALA A 79 -5.97 5.12 -10.48
CA ALA A 79 -6.93 5.62 -9.50
C ALA A 79 -6.57 7.01 -8.99
N LEU A 80 -5.28 7.36 -8.98
CA LEU A 80 -4.78 8.64 -8.49
C LEU A 80 -4.49 9.66 -9.59
N GLU A 81 -4.72 9.30 -10.86
CA GLU A 81 -4.51 10.20 -11.99
C GLU A 81 -5.31 11.49 -11.83
N LEU A 82 -6.57 11.36 -11.44
CA LEU A 82 -7.42 12.48 -11.06
C LEU A 82 -7.55 12.50 -9.53
N PRO A 83 -6.89 13.42 -8.85
CA PRO A 83 -6.84 13.38 -7.38
C PRO A 83 -8.16 13.71 -6.69
N ASN A 84 -9.10 14.38 -7.38
CA ASN A 84 -10.44 14.62 -6.83
C ASN A 84 -11.25 13.34 -6.94
N MET A 85 -11.68 12.81 -5.80
CA MET A 85 -12.38 11.52 -5.75
C MET A 85 -13.33 11.49 -4.55
N SER A 86 -14.21 10.48 -4.53
CA SER A 86 -15.02 10.25 -3.35
C SER A 86 -14.16 9.68 -2.21
N ALA A 87 -14.58 9.94 -0.98
CA ALA A 87 -13.92 9.36 0.19
C ALA A 87 -13.95 7.82 0.17
N LYS A 88 -14.99 7.23 -0.40
CA LYS A 88 -15.08 5.79 -0.60
C LYS A 88 -13.97 5.27 -1.53
N THR A 89 -13.73 5.96 -2.63
CA THR A 89 -12.66 5.63 -3.58
C THR A 89 -11.30 5.74 -2.91
N LEU A 90 -11.12 6.74 -2.06
CA LEU A 90 -9.89 6.90 -1.29
C LEU A 90 -9.59 5.67 -0.44
N LEU A 91 -10.56 5.18 0.31
CA LEU A 91 -10.39 3.97 1.13
C LEU A 91 -10.23 2.70 0.28
N ALA A 92 -10.80 2.68 -0.92
CA ALA A 92 -10.63 1.58 -1.86
C ALA A 92 -9.17 1.41 -2.27
N ILE A 93 -8.36 2.46 -2.25
CA ILE A 93 -6.93 2.40 -2.54
C ILE A 93 -6.23 1.49 -1.52
N ASP A 94 -6.47 1.73 -0.23
CA ASP A 94 -5.90 0.90 0.84
C ASP A 94 -6.44 -0.54 0.76
N LYS A 95 -7.72 -0.70 0.47
CA LYS A 95 -8.34 -2.01 0.32
C LYS A 95 -7.69 -2.82 -0.80
N LYS A 96 -7.40 -2.21 -1.94
CA LYS A 96 -6.71 -2.87 -3.05
C LYS A 96 -5.32 -3.34 -2.63
N ILE A 97 -4.58 -2.52 -1.90
CA ILE A 97 -3.26 -2.88 -1.40
C ILE A 97 -3.37 -4.09 -0.47
N THR A 98 -4.30 -4.07 0.48
CA THR A 98 -4.50 -5.16 1.43
C THR A 98 -4.87 -6.46 0.73
N GLN A 99 -5.76 -6.41 -0.26
CA GLN A 99 -6.16 -7.58 -1.03
C GLN A 99 -4.98 -8.18 -1.81
N GLN A 100 -4.15 -7.34 -2.40
CA GLN A 100 -2.98 -7.80 -3.14
C GLN A 100 -1.93 -8.38 -2.21
N MET A 101 -1.73 -7.78 -1.04
CA MET A 101 -0.82 -8.32 -0.02
C MET A 101 -1.26 -9.71 0.43
N LYS A 102 -2.56 -9.91 0.58
CA LYS A 102 -3.12 -11.21 0.94
C LYS A 102 -2.75 -12.28 -0.08
N GLN A 103 -2.86 -11.96 -1.37
CA GLN A 103 -2.50 -12.89 -2.44
C GLN A 103 -0.99 -13.14 -2.50
N PHE A 104 -0.18 -12.11 -2.39
CA PHE A 104 1.28 -12.25 -2.42
C PHE A 104 1.80 -13.00 -1.20
N GLY A 105 1.14 -12.88 -0.06
CA GLY A 105 1.56 -13.54 1.17
C GLY A 105 1.00 -14.94 1.37
N ASP A 106 0.12 -15.43 0.50
CA ASP A 106 -0.50 -16.73 0.60
C ASP A 106 0.30 -17.76 -0.20
N ARG A 107 0.86 -18.74 0.49
CA ARG A 107 1.65 -19.82 -0.13
C ARG A 107 0.86 -20.64 -1.15
N ASN A 108 -0.46 -20.68 -1.01
CA ASN A 108 -1.34 -21.41 -1.91
C ASN A 108 -1.77 -20.59 -3.12
N SER A 109 -1.43 -19.31 -3.14
CA SER A 109 -1.76 -18.43 -4.27
C SER A 109 -0.76 -18.62 -5.41
N PRO A 110 -1.24 -18.65 -6.68
CA PRO A 110 -0.35 -18.65 -7.84
C PRO A 110 0.59 -17.44 -7.90
N SER A 111 0.18 -16.33 -7.28
CA SER A 111 0.97 -15.10 -7.27
C SER A 111 1.83 -14.95 -6.01
N TYR A 112 2.03 -16.01 -5.24
CA TYR A 112 2.83 -15.96 -4.02
C TYR A 112 4.19 -15.29 -4.27
N ASN A 113 4.47 -14.23 -3.52
CA ASN A 113 5.67 -13.42 -3.71
C ASN A 113 5.94 -12.60 -2.44
N THR A 114 6.81 -13.11 -1.58
CA THR A 114 7.07 -12.48 -0.28
C THR A 114 7.75 -11.12 -0.39
N THR A 115 8.57 -10.91 -1.41
CA THR A 115 9.21 -9.62 -1.66
C THR A 115 8.18 -8.55 -2.00
N ALA A 116 7.29 -8.86 -2.94
CA ALA A 116 6.21 -7.94 -3.30
C ALA A 116 5.27 -7.65 -2.13
N ASP A 117 4.94 -8.66 -1.34
CA ASP A 117 4.13 -8.50 -0.14
C ASP A 117 4.78 -7.51 0.84
N ARG A 118 6.06 -7.65 1.10
CA ARG A 118 6.80 -6.74 1.97
C ARG A 118 6.80 -5.32 1.42
N GLU A 119 7.05 -5.18 0.12
CA GLU A 119 7.09 -3.87 -0.53
C GLU A 119 5.75 -3.16 -0.47
N LEU A 120 4.65 -3.88 -0.66
CA LEU A 120 3.30 -3.32 -0.52
C LEU A 120 3.00 -2.92 0.93
N GLY A 121 3.52 -3.67 1.90
CA GLY A 121 3.43 -3.29 3.31
C GLY A 121 4.14 -1.98 3.60
N GLU A 122 5.32 -1.78 3.02
CA GLU A 122 6.07 -0.52 3.12
C GLU A 122 5.29 0.63 2.48
N LEU A 123 4.71 0.40 1.31
CA LEU A 123 3.87 1.39 0.64
C LEU A 123 2.66 1.76 1.49
N GLN A 124 1.99 0.77 2.06
CA GLN A 124 0.82 0.98 2.92
C GLN A 124 1.19 1.87 4.12
N ASP A 125 2.33 1.61 4.75
CA ASP A 125 2.83 2.43 5.86
C ASP A 125 3.14 3.86 5.40
N LEU A 126 3.73 4.01 4.23
CA LEU A 126 4.09 5.32 3.68
C LEU A 126 2.85 6.15 3.35
N LEU A 127 1.80 5.53 2.83
CA LEU A 127 0.57 6.22 2.46
C LEU A 127 -0.32 6.58 3.65
N LYS A 128 -0.11 5.97 4.81
CA LYS A 128 -0.98 6.09 5.98
C LYS A 128 -1.33 7.53 6.34
N ASN A 129 -0.32 8.37 6.54
CA ASN A 129 -0.55 9.74 6.98
C ASN A 129 -1.27 10.58 5.92
N SER A 130 -0.91 10.39 4.66
CA SER A 130 -1.58 11.08 3.55
C SER A 130 -3.04 10.66 3.42
N LEU A 131 -3.33 9.38 3.61
CA LEU A 131 -4.70 8.85 3.59
C LEU A 131 -5.50 9.43 4.75
N LEU A 132 -4.93 9.44 5.96
CA LEU A 132 -5.60 10.01 7.13
C LEU A 132 -5.90 11.50 6.96
N ASN A 133 -4.93 12.27 6.49
CA ASN A 133 -5.10 13.70 6.28
C ASN A 133 -6.13 14.00 5.19
N THR A 134 -6.14 13.20 4.13
CA THR A 134 -7.08 13.36 3.03
C THR A 134 -8.50 12.99 3.48
N LEU A 135 -8.67 11.88 4.20
CA LEU A 135 -9.97 11.46 4.70
C LEU A 135 -10.56 12.50 5.67
N LYS A 136 -9.70 13.16 6.43
CA LYS A 136 -10.11 14.21 7.35
C LYS A 136 -10.81 15.38 6.66
N GLN A 137 -10.52 15.62 5.38
CA GLN A 137 -11.22 16.65 4.59
C GLN A 137 -12.72 16.35 4.48
N ALA A 138 -13.08 15.07 4.38
CA ALA A 138 -14.47 14.65 4.26
C ALA A 138 -15.14 14.49 5.63
N ASP A 139 -14.45 13.85 6.57
CA ASP A 139 -15.01 13.50 7.88
C ASP A 139 -13.89 13.23 8.88
N PRO A 140 -13.64 14.19 9.81
CA PRO A 140 -12.64 14.00 10.86
C PRO A 140 -12.89 12.76 11.73
N LYS A 141 -14.16 12.41 11.97
CA LYS A 141 -14.51 11.23 12.75
C LYS A 141 -14.12 9.95 12.02
N ALA A 142 -14.39 9.88 10.72
CA ALA A 142 -13.98 8.74 9.90
C ALA A 142 -12.46 8.61 9.86
N SER A 143 -11.72 9.71 9.79
CA SER A 143 -10.27 9.69 9.85
C SER A 143 -9.76 9.11 11.17
N ALA A 144 -10.38 9.49 12.30
CA ALA A 144 -10.03 8.92 13.61
C ALA A 144 -10.34 7.43 13.68
N GLN A 145 -11.47 6.99 13.15
CA GLN A 145 -11.84 5.59 13.09
C GLN A 145 -10.87 4.79 12.21
N TYR A 146 -10.48 5.36 11.10
CA TYR A 146 -9.51 4.73 10.20
C TYR A 146 -8.13 4.60 10.87
N ARG A 147 -7.70 5.63 11.60
CA ARG A 147 -6.46 5.57 12.39
C ARG A 147 -6.50 4.43 13.40
N ALA A 148 -7.59 4.27 14.13
CA ALA A 148 -7.76 3.20 15.10
C ALA A 148 -7.71 1.83 14.42
N LEU A 149 -8.39 1.67 13.29
CA LEU A 149 -8.40 0.43 12.51
C LEU A 149 -6.99 0.06 12.04
N LYS A 150 -6.24 1.02 11.52
CA LYS A 150 -4.86 0.78 11.07
C LYS A 150 -3.94 0.43 12.22
N THR A 151 -4.09 1.09 13.35
CA THR A 151 -3.30 0.81 14.55
C THR A 151 -3.55 -0.61 15.04
N ASP A 152 -4.81 -1.01 15.15
CA ASP A 152 -5.18 -2.36 15.57
C ASP A 152 -4.67 -3.42 14.61
N TYR A 153 -4.78 -3.18 13.32
CA TYR A 153 -4.27 -4.09 12.29
C TYR A 153 -2.75 -4.24 12.40
N LYS A 154 -2.04 -3.14 12.55
CA LYS A 154 -0.58 -3.17 12.66
C LYS A 154 -0.10 -3.88 13.91
N ILE A 155 -0.73 -3.62 15.05
CA ILE A 155 -0.42 -4.29 16.31
C ILE A 155 -0.68 -5.79 16.20
N ALA A 156 -1.84 -6.19 15.69
CA ALA A 156 -2.18 -7.60 15.51
C ALA A 156 -1.23 -8.28 14.55
N ARG A 157 -0.90 -7.63 13.43
CA ARG A 157 0.03 -8.17 12.44
C ARG A 157 1.42 -8.38 13.05
N ASN A 158 1.93 -7.41 13.78
CA ASN A 158 3.26 -7.50 14.38
C ASN A 158 3.30 -8.50 15.54
N THR A 159 2.20 -8.69 16.24
CA THR A 159 2.09 -9.65 17.34
C THR A 159 1.95 -11.07 16.84
N LEU A 160 1.08 -11.30 15.85
CA LEU A 160 0.82 -12.63 15.30
C LEU A 160 1.89 -13.07 14.28
N PHE A 161 2.45 -12.12 13.56
CA PHE A 161 3.41 -12.38 12.49
C PHE A 161 4.62 -11.46 12.66
N PRO A 162 5.41 -11.66 13.74
CA PRO A 162 6.59 -10.83 13.95
C PRO A 162 7.54 -10.98 12.76
N LYS A 163 8.12 -9.87 12.33
CA LYS A 163 9.11 -9.90 11.27
C LYS A 163 10.31 -10.69 11.76
N ILE A 164 10.78 -11.60 10.91
CA ILE A 164 12.07 -12.24 11.13
C ILE A 164 13.10 -11.15 10.91
N ASN A 165 13.79 -10.79 11.96
CA ASN A 165 14.82 -9.75 11.91
C ASN A 165 16.17 -10.33 12.29
N ASP A 166 17.21 -9.53 12.15
CA ASP A 166 18.56 -9.94 12.45
C ASP A 166 18.74 -10.44 13.89
N THR A 167 17.98 -9.91 14.82
CA THR A 167 18.05 -10.32 16.22
C THR A 167 17.59 -11.75 16.38
N VAL A 168 16.54 -12.16 15.67
CA VAL A 168 16.04 -13.54 15.69
C VAL A 168 17.00 -14.48 14.99
N ILE A 169 17.51 -14.07 13.84
CA ILE A 169 18.41 -14.87 13.03
C ILE A 169 19.75 -15.11 13.74
N LYS A 170 20.23 -14.13 14.46
CA LYS A 170 21.53 -14.19 15.16
C LYS A 170 21.56 -15.12 16.36
N LYS A 171 20.46 -15.66 16.72
CA LYS A 171 20.44 -16.69 17.76
C LYS A 171 20.92 -18.01 17.18
#